data_df885801091b89fa130541fda740a84d
#
_entry.id   df885801091b89fa130541fda740a84d
#
_cell.length_a   1.000
_cell.length_b   1.000
_cell.length_c   1.000
_cell.angle_alpha   90.00
_cell.angle_beta   90.00
_cell.angle_gamma   90.00
#
_symmetry.space_group_name_H-M   'P 1'
#
loop_
_entity.id
_entity.type
_entity.pdbx_description
1 polymer ?
#
loop_
_entity_poly.entity_id
_entity_poly.type
_entity_poly.pdbx_seq_one_letter_code
_entity_poly.pdbx_strand_id
1 'polypeptide(L)'
;MISLLNIPNYIIDTSKFKSLLHDDIVTEFENNFASYVGAKYAVSLNSATNAIYLINKLWYNETYKVPTMIPPVVLNALITSGSKIEFTDDTWWIGDSFYLNCGTDFNIIDSAQKVYKNQFINESFYDNDLMYFSFYPTKMIGSADGGMVVSNDKSKIDKIREMTFNGMSQEANNWER
;
A
#
# COMPACT_ATOMS: atom_id res chain seq x y z
N MET A 1 4.28 27.86 17.06
CA MET A 1 4.74 26.48 16.75
C MET A 1 3.63 25.83 15.94
N ILE A 2 3.87 25.48 14.69
CA ILE A 2 2.89 24.75 13.85
C ILE A 2 3.04 23.28 14.24
N SER A 3 1.99 22.68 14.82
CA SER A 3 1.96 21.23 15.06
C SER A 3 1.77 20.53 13.74
N LEU A 4 2.77 19.76 13.29
CA LEU A 4 2.69 18.92 12.10
C LEU A 4 1.83 17.65 12.33
N LEU A 5 1.49 17.37 13.58
CA LEU A 5 0.71 16.21 14.01
C LEU A 5 -0.49 16.72 14.78
N ASN A 6 -1.61 16.83 14.10
CA ASN A 6 -2.91 17.00 14.74
C ASN A 6 -3.69 15.71 14.58
N ILE A 7 -3.40 14.73 15.45
CA ILE A 7 -4.13 13.47 15.46
C ILE A 7 -5.46 13.77 16.16
N PRO A 8 -6.60 13.66 15.47
CA PRO A 8 -7.89 13.81 16.11
C PRO A 8 -8.05 12.76 17.22
N ASN A 9 -8.57 13.17 18.38
CA ASN A 9 -8.95 12.21 19.41
C ASN A 9 -10.18 11.44 18.95
N TYR A 10 -9.96 10.29 18.31
CA TYR A 10 -11.04 9.36 17.98
C TYR A 10 -11.38 8.52 19.20
N ILE A 11 -12.63 8.50 19.60
CA ILE A 11 -13.15 7.48 20.49
C ILE A 11 -13.43 6.25 19.62
N ILE A 12 -12.62 5.23 19.78
CA ILE A 12 -12.80 3.96 19.07
C ILE A 12 -13.84 3.15 19.84
N ASP A 13 -14.97 2.88 19.19
CA ASP A 13 -15.98 1.97 19.74
C ASP A 13 -15.51 0.52 19.55
N THR A 14 -14.84 0.01 20.58
CA THR A 14 -14.30 -1.36 20.57
C THR A 14 -15.40 -2.43 20.68
N SER A 15 -16.65 -2.06 20.97
CA SER A 15 -17.77 -3.03 21.03
C SER A 15 -18.12 -3.62 19.66
N LYS A 16 -17.67 -2.97 18.58
CA LYS A 16 -17.86 -3.43 17.20
C LYS A 16 -16.87 -4.51 16.77
N PHE A 17 -15.76 -4.67 17.48
CA PHE A 17 -14.77 -5.69 17.16
C PHE A 17 -15.22 -7.06 17.61
N LYS A 18 -15.34 -7.99 16.67
CA LYS A 18 -15.73 -9.38 16.93
C LYS A 18 -14.53 -10.30 17.12
N SER A 19 -13.40 -9.94 16.52
CA SER A 19 -12.16 -10.72 16.55
C SER A 19 -10.95 -9.80 16.50
N LEU A 20 -9.84 -10.21 17.14
CA LEU A 20 -8.53 -9.56 16.99
C LEU A 20 -7.84 -9.95 15.68
N LEU A 21 -8.24 -11.08 15.11
CA LEU A 21 -7.73 -11.61 13.85
C LEU A 21 -8.92 -11.79 12.90
N HIS A 22 -8.82 -11.28 11.69
CA HIS A 22 -9.84 -11.47 10.63
C HIS A 22 -11.23 -10.93 11.00
N ASP A 23 -11.29 -9.70 11.49
CA ASP A 23 -12.57 -9.03 11.72
C ASP A 23 -13.19 -8.52 10.42
N ASP A 24 -14.52 -8.66 10.29
CA ASP A 24 -15.28 -8.19 9.13
C ASP A 24 -15.08 -6.69 8.87
N ILE A 25 -14.78 -5.89 9.91
CA ILE A 25 -14.52 -4.45 9.79
C ILE A 25 -13.30 -4.15 8.90
N VAL A 26 -12.30 -5.03 8.89
CA VAL A 26 -11.12 -4.90 8.01
C VAL A 26 -11.54 -5.10 6.56
N THR A 27 -12.32 -6.14 6.29
CA THR A 27 -12.84 -6.42 4.95
C THR A 27 -13.77 -5.30 4.47
N GLU A 28 -14.62 -4.77 5.35
CA GLU A 28 -15.48 -3.63 5.04
C GLU A 28 -14.65 -2.39 4.67
N PHE A 29 -13.61 -2.09 5.44
CA PHE A 29 -12.71 -0.97 5.15
C PHE A 29 -12.00 -1.14 3.80
N GLU A 30 -11.46 -2.33 3.52
CA GLU A 30 -10.80 -2.64 2.26
C GLU A 30 -11.73 -2.45 1.07
N ASN A 31 -12.96 -2.98 1.14
CA ASN A 31 -13.96 -2.86 0.08
C ASN A 31 -14.38 -1.40 -0.15
N ASN A 32 -14.61 -0.65 0.92
CA ASN A 32 -14.98 0.76 0.85
C ASN A 32 -13.85 1.60 0.25
N PHE A 33 -12.60 1.34 0.67
CA PHE A 33 -11.45 2.05 0.13
C PHE A 33 -11.20 1.73 -1.35
N ALA A 34 -11.24 0.44 -1.73
CA ALA A 34 -11.14 0.03 -3.13
C ALA A 34 -12.20 0.73 -3.99
N SER A 35 -13.46 0.70 -3.57
CA SER A 35 -14.56 1.39 -4.24
C SER A 35 -14.33 2.90 -4.37
N TYR A 36 -13.81 3.54 -3.31
CA TYR A 36 -13.54 4.98 -3.32
C TYR A 36 -12.48 5.36 -4.36
N VAL A 37 -11.38 4.63 -4.41
CA VAL A 37 -10.29 4.90 -5.36
C VAL A 37 -10.55 4.29 -6.75
N GLY A 38 -11.62 3.52 -6.93
CA GLY A 38 -12.02 2.94 -8.22
C GLY A 38 -11.25 1.67 -8.60
N ALA A 39 -10.72 0.94 -7.62
CA ALA A 39 -10.15 -0.39 -7.79
C ALA A 39 -11.17 -1.48 -7.42
N LYS A 40 -10.93 -2.73 -7.87
CA LYS A 40 -11.81 -3.87 -7.55
C LYS A 40 -11.45 -4.53 -6.22
N TYR A 41 -10.18 -4.55 -5.87
CA TYR A 41 -9.66 -5.28 -4.70
C TYR A 41 -8.70 -4.42 -3.91
N ALA A 42 -8.67 -4.65 -2.60
CA ALA A 42 -7.73 -4.00 -1.69
C ALA A 42 -7.25 -4.99 -0.62
N VAL A 43 -6.08 -4.71 -0.07
CA VAL A 43 -5.55 -5.37 1.13
C VAL A 43 -4.92 -4.32 2.04
N SER A 44 -5.32 -4.32 3.31
CA SER A 44 -4.76 -3.46 4.34
C SER A 44 -3.47 -4.06 4.92
N LEU A 45 -2.55 -3.17 5.28
CA LEU A 45 -1.28 -3.50 5.90
C LEU A 45 -1.02 -2.57 7.09
N ASN A 46 -0.07 -2.95 7.92
CA ASN A 46 0.34 -2.10 9.04
C ASN A 46 1.10 -0.84 8.63
N SER A 47 1.63 -0.77 7.40
CA SER A 47 2.25 0.43 6.84
C SER A 47 2.43 0.34 5.32
N ALA A 48 2.54 1.49 4.65
CA ALA A 48 2.95 1.56 3.23
C ALA A 48 4.38 1.04 3.02
N THR A 49 5.26 1.18 4.01
CA THR A 49 6.63 0.64 3.96
C THR A 49 6.61 -0.88 3.77
N ASN A 50 5.73 -1.58 4.50
CA ASN A 50 5.56 -3.02 4.32
C ASN A 50 4.90 -3.36 2.99
N ALA A 51 4.03 -2.50 2.45
CA ALA A 51 3.51 -2.68 1.09
C ALA A 51 4.64 -2.75 0.06
N ILE A 52 5.55 -1.76 0.07
CA ILE A 52 6.71 -1.72 -0.83
C ILE A 52 7.56 -2.99 -0.67
N TYR A 53 7.88 -3.33 0.58
CA TYR A 53 8.71 -4.51 0.89
C TYR A 53 8.09 -5.80 0.36
N LEU A 54 6.80 -6.05 0.63
CA LEU A 54 6.09 -7.26 0.20
C LEU A 54 5.93 -7.31 -1.33
N ILE A 55 5.57 -6.20 -1.96
CA ILE A 55 5.45 -6.13 -3.41
C ILE A 55 6.79 -6.50 -4.05
N ASN A 56 7.89 -5.91 -3.57
CA ASN A 56 9.20 -6.23 -4.13
C ASN A 56 9.69 -7.65 -3.80
N LYS A 57 9.25 -8.25 -2.68
CA LYS A 57 9.54 -9.67 -2.39
C LYS A 57 8.77 -10.62 -3.30
N LEU A 58 7.53 -10.30 -3.66
CA LEU A 58 6.69 -11.13 -4.52
C LEU A 58 7.01 -10.96 -6.01
N TRP A 59 7.35 -9.75 -6.42
CA TRP A 59 7.66 -9.39 -7.80
C TRP A 59 8.98 -8.63 -7.86
N TYR A 60 10.06 -9.32 -7.52
CA TYR A 60 11.40 -8.76 -7.39
C TYR A 60 11.86 -8.04 -8.64
N ASN A 61 12.39 -6.83 -8.46
CA ASN A 61 13.15 -6.12 -9.47
C ASN A 61 14.57 -5.82 -8.95
N GLU A 62 15.57 -6.06 -9.79
CA GLU A 62 16.96 -5.88 -9.38
C GLU A 62 17.31 -4.42 -9.11
N THR A 63 16.78 -3.49 -9.91
CA THR A 63 17.17 -2.08 -9.84
C THR A 63 15.96 -1.19 -9.97
N TYR A 64 15.81 -0.23 -9.04
CA TYR A 64 14.80 0.82 -9.09
C TYR A 64 15.44 2.18 -9.35
N LYS A 65 14.83 2.96 -10.25
CA LYS A 65 15.14 4.38 -10.42
C LYS A 65 14.20 5.18 -9.54
N VAL A 66 14.79 5.95 -8.62
CA VAL A 66 14.02 6.71 -7.63
C VAL A 66 14.57 8.13 -7.51
N PRO A 67 13.70 9.13 -7.25
CA PRO A 67 14.14 10.50 -7.02
C PRO A 67 15.08 10.61 -5.81
N THR A 68 16.11 11.43 -5.91
CA THR A 68 17.05 11.69 -4.83
C THR A 68 16.36 12.19 -3.54
N MET A 69 15.24 12.92 -3.69
CA MET A 69 14.48 13.48 -2.57
C MET A 69 13.37 12.56 -2.04
N ILE A 70 13.27 11.32 -2.51
CA ILE A 70 12.24 10.39 -2.04
C ILE A 70 12.40 10.12 -0.54
N PRO A 71 11.33 9.94 0.23
CA PRO A 71 11.43 9.62 1.65
C PRO A 71 12.28 8.37 1.91
N PRO A 72 13.20 8.40 2.90
CA PRO A 72 14.13 7.30 3.18
C PRO A 72 13.45 5.94 3.42
N VAL A 73 12.20 5.92 3.86
CA VAL A 73 11.43 4.69 4.09
C VAL A 73 11.22 3.89 2.81
N VAL A 74 11.08 4.56 1.65
CA VAL A 74 10.94 3.90 0.34
C VAL A 74 12.26 3.21 -0.02
N LEU A 75 13.38 3.94 0.08
CA LEU A 75 14.72 3.40 -0.18
C LEU A 75 15.01 2.20 0.71
N ASN A 76 14.76 2.35 2.02
CA ASN A 76 15.03 1.29 2.99
C ASN A 76 14.21 0.02 2.68
N ALA A 77 12.94 0.16 2.31
CA ALA A 77 12.11 -0.99 1.94
C ALA A 77 12.64 -1.72 0.69
N LEU A 78 13.03 -0.97 -0.35
CA LEU A 78 13.56 -1.51 -1.59
C LEU A 78 14.93 -2.19 -1.38
N ILE A 79 15.85 -1.53 -0.66
CA ILE A 79 17.19 -2.08 -0.36
C ILE A 79 17.07 -3.32 0.53
N THR A 80 16.24 -3.27 1.57
CA THR A 80 16.04 -4.41 2.49
C THR A 80 15.39 -5.60 1.78
N SER A 81 14.58 -5.35 0.77
CA SER A 81 14.01 -6.43 -0.07
C SER A 81 14.99 -6.98 -1.11
N GLY A 82 16.18 -6.38 -1.26
CA GLY A 82 17.30 -6.90 -2.04
C GLY A 82 17.63 -6.11 -3.32
N SER A 83 16.91 -5.03 -3.61
CA SER A 83 17.10 -4.25 -4.83
C SER A 83 18.23 -3.24 -4.73
N LYS A 84 18.80 -2.89 -5.87
CA LYS A 84 19.73 -1.76 -6.06
C LYS A 84 18.94 -0.49 -6.36
N ILE A 85 19.51 0.65 -6.04
CA ILE A 85 18.91 1.96 -6.27
C ILE A 85 19.78 2.77 -7.23
N GLU A 86 19.15 3.34 -8.23
CA GLU A 86 19.69 4.41 -9.06
C GLU A 86 18.90 5.68 -8.79
N PHE A 87 19.61 6.78 -8.48
CA PHE A 87 18.97 8.05 -8.20
C PHE A 87 18.71 8.87 -9.46
N THR A 88 17.57 9.58 -9.46
CA THR A 88 17.20 10.54 -10.48
C THR A 88 16.94 11.92 -9.83
N ASP A 89 16.99 12.99 -10.64
CA ASP A 89 16.73 14.36 -10.17
C ASP A 89 15.27 14.80 -10.33
N ASP A 90 14.35 13.84 -10.42
CA ASP A 90 12.91 14.11 -10.56
C ASP A 90 12.33 14.75 -9.32
N THR A 91 11.54 15.81 -9.49
CA THR A 91 10.85 16.51 -8.40
C THR A 91 9.33 16.64 -8.60
N TRP A 92 8.83 16.27 -9.77
CA TRP A 92 7.42 16.42 -10.15
C TRP A 92 6.45 15.56 -9.31
N TRP A 93 6.94 14.54 -8.64
CA TRP A 93 6.14 13.62 -7.81
C TRP A 93 5.77 14.19 -6.43
N ILE A 94 6.34 15.32 -6.01
CA ILE A 94 6.10 15.90 -4.68
C ILE A 94 4.63 16.31 -4.55
N GLY A 95 3.90 15.65 -3.64
CA GLY A 95 2.45 15.84 -3.46
C GLY A 95 1.60 15.10 -4.51
N ASP A 96 2.21 14.24 -5.32
CA ASP A 96 1.56 13.45 -6.36
C ASP A 96 1.86 11.96 -6.19
N SER A 97 1.33 11.13 -7.08
CA SER A 97 1.70 9.72 -7.19
C SER A 97 3.02 9.55 -7.92
N PHE A 98 3.80 8.57 -7.52
CA PHE A 98 5.08 8.24 -8.17
C PHE A 98 5.08 6.81 -8.70
N TYR A 99 5.54 6.62 -9.93
CA TYR A 99 5.64 5.30 -10.55
C TYR A 99 7.01 4.70 -10.26
N LEU A 100 7.04 3.68 -9.41
CA LEU A 100 8.20 2.82 -9.20
C LEU A 100 8.27 1.86 -10.40
N ASN A 101 8.84 2.31 -11.51
CA ASN A 101 8.95 1.51 -12.72
C ASN A 101 9.96 0.38 -12.50
N CYS A 102 9.47 -0.82 -12.51
CA CYS A 102 10.23 -2.02 -12.17
C CYS A 102 10.51 -2.95 -13.35
N GLY A 103 10.23 -2.53 -14.59
CA GLY A 103 10.45 -3.37 -15.76
C GLY A 103 9.63 -4.67 -15.76
N THR A 104 8.56 -4.76 -14.99
CA THR A 104 7.57 -5.83 -14.96
C THR A 104 6.41 -5.51 -15.90
N ASP A 105 5.51 -6.48 -16.11
CA ASP A 105 4.32 -6.30 -16.95
C ASP A 105 3.21 -5.47 -16.25
N PHE A 106 3.55 -4.75 -15.20
CA PHE A 106 2.65 -3.88 -14.44
C PHE A 106 3.43 -2.77 -13.74
N ASN A 107 2.74 -1.72 -13.31
CA ASN A 107 3.33 -0.63 -12.56
C ASN A 107 3.09 -0.79 -11.05
N ILE A 108 4.04 -0.29 -10.27
CA ILE A 108 3.89 -0.05 -8.85
C ILE A 108 3.75 1.45 -8.68
N ILE A 109 2.62 1.90 -8.13
CA ILE A 109 2.27 3.31 -8.01
C ILE A 109 2.30 3.70 -6.52
N ASP A 110 3.26 4.54 -6.16
CA ASP A 110 3.34 5.14 -4.83
C ASP A 110 2.36 6.31 -4.73
N SER A 111 1.26 6.12 -4.02
CA SER A 111 0.26 7.15 -3.73
C SER A 111 0.24 7.52 -2.24
N ALA A 112 1.40 7.42 -1.56
CA ALA A 112 1.50 7.76 -0.14
C ALA A 112 1.28 9.26 0.16
N GLN A 113 1.29 10.14 -0.84
CA GLN A 113 1.08 11.58 -0.69
C GLN A 113 -0.23 12.08 -1.30
N LYS A 114 -1.02 11.20 -1.91
CA LYS A 114 -2.22 11.58 -2.65
C LYS A 114 -3.32 10.55 -2.51
N VAL A 115 -4.55 11.00 -2.29
CA VAL A 115 -5.73 10.14 -2.32
C VAL A 115 -6.94 10.93 -2.79
N TYR A 116 -7.67 10.40 -3.78
CA TYR A 116 -8.91 10.98 -4.27
C TYR A 116 -9.82 9.93 -4.93
N LYS A 117 -11.09 10.30 -5.11
CA LYS A 117 -12.09 9.40 -5.69
C LYS A 117 -11.73 9.00 -7.13
N ASN A 118 -11.80 7.71 -7.44
CA ASN A 118 -11.47 7.13 -8.75
C ASN A 118 -9.99 7.27 -9.15
N GLN A 119 -9.09 7.45 -8.19
CA GLN A 119 -7.66 7.64 -8.47
C GLN A 119 -7.04 6.47 -9.22
N PHE A 120 -7.37 5.23 -8.85
CA PHE A 120 -6.84 4.04 -9.52
C PHE A 120 -7.25 4.01 -11.00
N ILE A 121 -8.51 4.33 -11.32
CA ILE A 121 -8.99 4.40 -12.71
C ILE A 121 -8.24 5.48 -13.50
N ASN A 122 -7.91 6.60 -12.87
CA ASN A 122 -7.31 7.74 -13.55
C ASN A 122 -5.79 7.64 -13.71
N GLU A 123 -5.12 6.91 -12.82
CA GLU A 123 -3.66 6.86 -12.74
C GLU A 123 -3.06 5.49 -13.07
N SER A 124 -3.82 4.38 -13.03
CA SER A 124 -3.31 3.09 -13.50
C SER A 124 -3.33 3.01 -15.03
N PHE A 125 -2.34 2.30 -15.58
CA PHE A 125 -2.27 2.02 -17.03
C PHE A 125 -2.84 0.64 -17.35
N TYR A 126 -2.75 -0.29 -16.40
CA TYR A 126 -3.15 -1.69 -16.56
C TYR A 126 -4.00 -2.13 -15.39
N ASP A 127 -4.93 -3.06 -15.64
CA ASP A 127 -5.78 -3.66 -14.60
C ASP A 127 -4.96 -4.35 -13.51
N ASN A 128 -3.78 -4.83 -13.83
CA ASN A 128 -2.89 -5.53 -12.91
C ASN A 128 -1.84 -4.63 -12.23
N ASP A 129 -1.94 -3.30 -12.38
CA ASP A 129 -1.13 -2.35 -11.61
C ASP A 129 -1.39 -2.50 -10.10
N LEU A 130 -0.38 -2.22 -9.30
CA LEU A 130 -0.47 -2.16 -7.84
C LEU A 130 -0.28 -0.72 -7.40
N MET A 131 -1.30 -0.14 -6.75
CA MET A 131 -1.21 1.20 -6.16
C MET A 131 -1.26 1.08 -4.64
N TYR A 132 -0.30 1.71 -3.93
CA TYR A 132 -0.29 1.67 -2.48
C TYR A 132 -0.43 3.06 -1.85
N PHE A 133 -1.04 3.08 -0.67
CA PHE A 133 -1.36 4.26 0.12
C PHE A 133 -0.80 4.15 1.51
N SER A 134 -0.53 5.30 2.13
CA SER A 134 -0.06 5.40 3.51
C SER A 134 -1.11 6.09 4.38
N PHE A 135 -1.37 5.51 5.55
CA PHE A 135 -2.21 6.09 6.60
C PHE A 135 -1.38 6.58 7.79
N TYR A 136 -0.07 6.79 7.59
CA TYR A 136 0.78 7.42 8.59
C TYR A 136 0.18 8.76 9.05
N PRO A 137 0.31 9.18 10.32
CA PRO A 137 -0.42 10.33 10.89
C PRO A 137 -0.32 11.65 10.10
N THR A 138 0.75 11.85 9.33
CA THR A 138 0.94 13.09 8.54
C THR A 138 0.32 13.01 7.13
N LYS A 139 -0.30 11.89 6.76
CA LYS A 139 -0.88 11.69 5.43
C LYS A 139 -2.29 12.24 5.33
N MET A 140 -2.83 12.34 4.10
CA MET A 140 -4.17 12.89 3.85
C MET A 140 -5.27 12.14 4.60
N ILE A 141 -5.17 10.83 4.66
CA ILE A 141 -5.97 9.97 5.55
C ILE A 141 -5.02 9.49 6.65
N GLY A 142 -4.75 10.37 7.62
CA GLY A 142 -3.88 10.04 8.75
C GLY A 142 -4.62 9.24 9.81
N SER A 143 -4.04 8.12 10.23
CA SER A 143 -4.47 7.35 11.39
C SER A 143 -3.30 7.18 12.37
N ALA A 144 -3.33 6.19 13.25
CA ALA A 144 -2.16 5.89 14.10
C ALA A 144 -0.98 5.36 13.25
N ASP A 145 -1.27 4.45 12.32
CA ASP A 145 -0.41 3.95 11.25
C ASP A 145 -1.28 3.14 10.27
N GLY A 146 -0.69 2.58 9.23
CA GLY A 146 -1.37 1.72 8.28
C GLY A 146 -0.96 1.99 6.84
N GLY A 147 -1.38 1.06 6.00
CA GLY A 147 -1.25 1.17 4.55
C GLY A 147 -2.34 0.36 3.84
N MET A 148 -2.47 0.58 2.55
CA MET A 148 -3.39 -0.14 1.68
C MET A 148 -2.72 -0.40 0.34
N VAL A 149 -2.93 -1.59 -0.21
CA VAL A 149 -2.62 -1.87 -1.62
C VAL A 149 -3.92 -2.16 -2.34
N VAL A 150 -4.08 -1.58 -3.52
CA VAL A 150 -5.25 -1.81 -4.39
C VAL A 150 -4.82 -2.28 -5.77
N SER A 151 -5.70 -3.04 -6.43
CA SER A 151 -5.53 -3.51 -7.81
C SER A 151 -6.86 -4.00 -8.37
N ASN A 152 -6.93 -4.17 -9.70
CA ASN A 152 -8.00 -4.95 -10.33
C ASN A 152 -7.62 -6.44 -10.49
N ASP A 153 -6.37 -6.82 -10.18
CA ASP A 153 -5.89 -8.20 -10.19
C ASP A 153 -6.06 -8.85 -8.81
N LYS A 154 -7.10 -9.69 -8.70
CA LYS A 154 -7.39 -10.42 -7.46
C LYS A 154 -6.22 -11.29 -7.02
N SER A 155 -5.53 -11.95 -7.96
CA SER A 155 -4.47 -12.90 -7.62
C SER A 155 -3.28 -12.21 -6.95
N LYS A 156 -2.96 -10.99 -7.35
CA LYS A 156 -1.91 -10.19 -6.71
C LYS A 156 -2.30 -9.75 -5.31
N ILE A 157 -3.54 -9.29 -5.14
CA ILE A 157 -4.05 -8.89 -3.82
C ILE A 157 -4.10 -10.08 -2.86
N ASP A 158 -4.56 -11.25 -3.33
CA ASP A 158 -4.58 -12.48 -2.52
C ASP A 158 -3.16 -12.89 -2.08
N LYS A 159 -2.17 -12.85 -2.97
CA LYS A 159 -0.77 -13.14 -2.61
C LYS A 159 -0.21 -12.19 -1.55
N ILE A 160 -0.50 -10.88 -1.65
CA ILE A 160 -0.10 -9.92 -0.62
C ILE A 160 -0.81 -10.25 0.69
N ARG A 161 -2.10 -10.58 0.66
CA ARG A 161 -2.90 -10.96 1.83
C ARG A 161 -2.34 -12.20 2.53
N GLU A 162 -1.98 -13.23 1.78
CA GLU A 162 -1.33 -14.43 2.33
C GLU A 162 -0.01 -14.07 3.04
N MET A 163 0.80 -13.20 2.46
CA MET A 163 2.05 -12.75 3.07
C MET A 163 1.83 -11.95 4.36
N THR A 164 0.73 -11.18 4.46
CA THR A 164 0.37 -10.50 5.71
C THR A 164 -0.10 -11.47 6.79
N PHE A 165 -0.47 -12.69 6.40
CA PHE A 165 -0.93 -13.76 7.30
C PHE A 165 0.03 -14.95 7.31
N ASN A 166 1.32 -14.70 7.52
CA ASN A 166 2.37 -15.72 7.66
C ASN A 166 2.52 -16.66 6.45
N GLY A 167 2.10 -16.25 5.27
CA GLY A 167 2.10 -17.07 4.06
C GLY A 167 0.97 -18.12 4.04
N MET A 168 -0.09 -17.90 4.81
CA MET A 168 -1.21 -18.83 4.90
C MET A 168 -2.44 -18.27 4.20
N SER A 169 -3.18 -19.13 3.51
CA SER A 169 -4.52 -18.79 3.00
C SER A 169 -5.49 -18.56 4.15
N GLN A 170 -6.34 -17.54 4.04
CA GLN A 170 -7.42 -17.28 5.01
C GLN A 170 -8.63 -18.22 4.81
N GLU A 171 -8.65 -19.00 3.75
CA GLU A 171 -9.69 -19.99 3.54
C GLU A 171 -9.52 -21.15 4.54
N ALA A 172 -10.50 -21.32 5.42
CA ALA A 172 -10.43 -22.10 6.66
C ALA A 172 -10.04 -23.58 6.52
N ASN A 173 -9.93 -24.11 5.32
CA ASN A 173 -9.65 -25.51 5.06
C ASN A 173 -8.33 -25.80 4.33
N ASN A 174 -7.58 -24.78 3.91
CA ASN A 174 -6.34 -24.94 3.16
C ASN A 174 -5.21 -24.17 3.84
N TRP A 175 -4.68 -24.75 4.90
CA TRP A 175 -3.43 -24.28 5.51
C TRP A 175 -2.26 -24.90 4.73
N GLU A 176 -1.94 -24.37 3.57
CA GLU A 176 -0.72 -24.71 2.86
C GLU A 176 0.43 -23.85 3.38
N ARG A 177 1.48 -24.51 3.85
CA ARG A 177 2.74 -23.87 4.26
C ARG A 177 3.73 -23.88 3.10
#